data_897d23a3dce7b574d3045b5720dde306
#
_entry.id   897d23a3dce7b574d3045b5720dde306
#
_cell.length_a   1.000
_cell.length_b   1.000
_cell.length_c   1.000
_cell.angle_alpha   90.00
_cell.angle_beta   90.00
_cell.angle_gamma   90.00
#
_symmetry.space_group_name_H-M   'P 1'
#
loop_
_entity.id
_entity.type
_entity.pdbx_description
1 polymer ?
#
loop_
_entity_poly.entity_id
_entity_poly.type
_entity_poly.pdbx_seq_one_letter_code
_entity_poly.pdbx_strand_id
1 'polypeptide(L)'
;MPKFLLHVLLLPLLMLYSLSLRANDLTIEVVGGGTNRHAIALPEFGLESALPGGLTPIIQSDLARTGVFSFVDPNKVNNRPIDPAQIDYPAWLGAGTMSIAVGKVTAGAGGTITVEFSLLDAARKTRLTGASFSIQPNQSRQLAHRIADMIYEAITGKKGIFGTRLAYVVKHSASSYSLQVADADGANGFTLLRSSEPIISPAWSPDGGRLAYVSFESKKPVVYVHDVSSGSRRAVANFKGSNSAPAWSPDGSRLAVVLTRDGHSQIYAVSANGGEAVRLSNSNAIDTEPAYSADGSRIYFTSDRAGGPQIYVMGAGGGGAQRVTFEGNYNVSPTPAPDGSALAFVRREAGRFRVMVQEAATGQANYVTDTHYDESPSFAPNGQMLVYASEQGGRGVLFTVTRDGSTKTRLTTSGGDIRAPVWGPYPR
;
A
#
# COMPACT_ATOMS: atom_id res chain seq x y z
N MET A 1 72.20 -19.29 -38.55
CA MET A 1 70.85 -19.82 -38.64
C MET A 1 70.02 -19.12 -37.60
N PRO A 2 69.18 -18.13 -37.95
CA PRO A 2 68.34 -17.44 -36.99
C PRO A 2 66.94 -18.07 -36.86
N LYS A 3 66.47 -18.22 -35.60
CA LYS A 3 65.16 -18.68 -35.28
C LYS A 3 64.16 -17.50 -35.31
N PHE A 4 63.15 -17.60 -36.15
CA PHE A 4 62.02 -16.70 -36.22
C PHE A 4 61.10 -16.95 -35.02
N LEU A 5 60.87 -15.94 -34.17
CA LEU A 5 59.80 -15.89 -33.15
C LEU A 5 58.56 -15.27 -33.78
N LEU A 6 57.49 -16.06 -33.88
CA LEU A 6 56.17 -15.64 -34.33
C LEU A 6 55.41 -15.08 -33.11
N HIS A 7 55.17 -13.76 -33.08
CA HIS A 7 54.31 -13.12 -32.09
C HIS A 7 52.86 -13.21 -32.54
N VAL A 8 52.04 -14.00 -31.83
CA VAL A 8 50.59 -14.05 -31.99
C VAL A 8 50.01 -12.95 -31.11
N LEU A 9 49.43 -11.92 -31.75
CA LEU A 9 48.64 -10.88 -31.08
C LEU A 9 47.29 -11.48 -30.73
N LEU A 10 46.99 -11.71 -29.44
CA LEU A 10 45.66 -11.96 -28.92
C LEU A 10 44.96 -10.61 -28.68
N LEU A 11 43.99 -10.27 -29.53
CA LEU A 11 43.01 -9.25 -29.23
C LEU A 11 41.97 -9.78 -28.19
N PRO A 12 41.71 -9.08 -27.08
CA PRO A 12 40.61 -9.45 -26.20
C PRO A 12 39.31 -9.00 -26.85
N LEU A 13 38.48 -10.00 -27.17
CA LEU A 13 37.07 -9.79 -27.58
C LEU A 13 36.28 -9.34 -26.36
N LEU A 14 36.02 -8.02 -26.23
CA LEU A 14 35.07 -7.47 -25.24
C LEU A 14 33.67 -7.91 -25.63
N MET A 15 33.17 -8.97 -24.98
CA MET A 15 31.73 -9.26 -24.97
C MET A 15 31.01 -8.21 -24.14
N LEU A 16 30.35 -7.27 -24.82
CA LEU A 16 29.31 -6.44 -24.23
C LEU A 16 28.12 -7.33 -23.84
N TYR A 17 28.07 -7.73 -22.57
CA TYR A 17 26.84 -8.24 -21.98
C TYR A 17 25.88 -7.05 -21.83
N SER A 18 24.95 -6.93 -22.74
CA SER A 18 23.75 -6.11 -22.55
C SER A 18 22.94 -6.75 -21.42
N LEU A 19 23.05 -6.19 -20.21
CA LEU A 19 22.12 -6.43 -19.12
C LEU A 19 20.75 -5.89 -19.57
N SER A 20 19.93 -6.78 -20.12
CA SER A 20 18.50 -6.53 -20.26
C SER A 20 17.95 -6.42 -18.83
N LEU A 21 17.71 -5.20 -18.37
CA LEU A 21 16.83 -4.94 -17.23
C LEU A 21 15.46 -5.51 -17.63
N ARG A 22 15.17 -6.74 -17.19
CA ARG A 22 13.81 -7.25 -17.24
C ARG A 22 12.98 -6.37 -16.31
N ALA A 23 12.00 -5.70 -16.86
CA ALA A 23 10.90 -5.14 -16.09
C ALA A 23 10.35 -6.29 -15.24
N ASN A 24 10.34 -6.11 -13.92
CA ASN A 24 9.77 -7.10 -13.02
C ASN A 24 8.26 -7.14 -13.29
N ASP A 25 7.80 -8.23 -13.88
CA ASP A 25 6.38 -8.45 -14.13
C ASP A 25 5.63 -8.50 -12.80
N LEU A 26 4.64 -7.61 -12.65
CA LEU A 26 3.71 -7.61 -11.54
C LEU A 26 2.85 -8.88 -11.67
N THR A 27 2.97 -9.81 -10.72
CA THR A 27 2.15 -11.02 -10.72
C THR A 27 0.82 -10.72 -10.04
N ILE A 28 -0.26 -10.64 -10.82
CA ILE A 28 -1.63 -10.47 -10.34
C ILE A 28 -2.28 -11.84 -10.29
N GLU A 29 -2.56 -12.34 -9.09
CA GLU A 29 -3.29 -13.57 -8.90
C GLU A 29 -4.75 -13.24 -8.59
N VAL A 30 -5.66 -13.61 -9.49
CA VAL A 30 -7.10 -13.42 -9.30
C VAL A 30 -7.68 -14.71 -8.74
N VAL A 31 -7.94 -14.77 -7.45
CA VAL A 31 -8.56 -15.89 -6.77
C VAL A 31 -10.05 -15.61 -6.63
N GLY A 32 -10.88 -16.31 -7.41
CA GLY A 32 -12.34 -16.20 -7.33
C GLY A 32 -12.89 -14.97 -8.08
N GLY A 33 -13.05 -15.10 -9.38
CA GLY A 33 -13.68 -14.06 -10.20
C GLY A 33 -15.19 -13.97 -9.97
N GLY A 34 -15.66 -12.92 -9.31
CA GLY A 34 -17.07 -12.53 -9.37
C GLY A 34 -17.49 -12.31 -10.84
N THR A 35 -18.71 -12.73 -11.18
CA THR A 35 -19.25 -12.74 -12.56
C THR A 35 -19.53 -11.34 -13.15
N ASN A 36 -19.36 -10.26 -12.39
CA ASN A 36 -19.74 -8.89 -12.76
C ASN A 36 -18.57 -7.90 -12.77
N ARG A 37 -17.49 -8.23 -13.52
CA ARG A 37 -16.43 -7.25 -13.74
C ARG A 37 -16.81 -6.24 -14.81
N HIS A 38 -16.46 -4.97 -14.60
CA HIS A 38 -16.67 -3.92 -15.59
C HIS A 38 -15.68 -4.09 -16.77
N ALA A 39 -16.19 -4.39 -17.95
CA ALA A 39 -15.38 -4.60 -19.14
C ALA A 39 -14.89 -3.25 -19.70
N ILE A 40 -13.60 -2.99 -19.59
CA ILE A 40 -12.97 -1.75 -20.07
C ILE A 40 -12.00 -2.02 -21.19
N ALA A 41 -12.01 -1.17 -22.22
CA ALA A 41 -10.98 -1.12 -23.25
C ALA A 41 -9.99 0.00 -22.94
N LEU A 42 -8.70 -0.33 -23.02
CA LEU A 42 -7.57 0.59 -22.84
C LEU A 42 -6.63 0.47 -24.05
N PRO A 43 -7.01 1.01 -25.23
CA PRO A 43 -6.04 1.14 -26.32
C PRO A 43 -4.90 2.04 -25.90
N GLU A 44 -3.71 1.79 -26.44
CA GLU A 44 -2.52 2.59 -26.19
C GLU A 44 -2.78 4.07 -26.50
N PHE A 45 -2.39 4.96 -25.61
CA PHE A 45 -2.54 6.40 -25.83
C PHE A 45 -1.59 6.86 -26.95
N GLY A 46 -2.08 7.77 -27.79
CA GLY A 46 -1.28 8.28 -28.90
C GLY A 46 0.05 8.88 -28.40
N LEU A 47 1.17 8.44 -28.98
CA LEU A 47 2.54 8.89 -28.68
C LEU A 47 3.03 8.63 -27.23
N GLU A 48 2.36 7.78 -26.45
CA GLU A 48 2.80 7.47 -25.09
C GLU A 48 4.13 6.69 -25.03
N SER A 49 4.54 6.05 -26.12
CA SER A 49 5.84 5.36 -26.23
C SER A 49 7.03 6.33 -26.05
N ALA A 50 6.82 7.64 -26.20
CA ALA A 50 7.81 8.67 -25.90
C ALA A 50 8.01 8.88 -24.39
N LEU A 51 7.15 8.32 -23.53
CA LEU A 51 7.21 8.46 -22.09
C LEU A 51 7.86 7.24 -21.43
N PRO A 52 8.68 7.45 -20.38
CA PRO A 52 9.24 6.33 -19.61
C PRO A 52 8.15 5.40 -19.06
N GLY A 53 8.12 4.17 -19.56
CA GLY A 53 7.15 3.15 -19.12
C GLY A 53 5.73 3.29 -19.68
N GLY A 54 5.45 4.29 -20.51
CA GLY A 54 4.12 4.57 -21.04
C GLY A 54 3.12 5.01 -19.97
N LEU A 55 1.85 5.15 -20.34
CA LEU A 55 0.73 5.44 -19.42
C LEU A 55 -0.19 4.22 -19.28
N THR A 56 -0.60 3.66 -20.42
CA THR A 56 -1.57 2.56 -20.52
C THR A 56 -1.20 1.34 -19.69
N PRO A 57 0.06 0.82 -19.69
CA PRO A 57 0.42 -0.35 -18.89
C PRO A 57 0.28 -0.11 -17.38
N ILE A 58 0.61 1.10 -16.91
CA ILE A 58 0.50 1.48 -15.49
C ILE A 58 -0.98 1.58 -15.10
N ILE A 59 -1.80 2.27 -15.90
CA ILE A 59 -3.25 2.39 -15.69
C ILE A 59 -3.90 1.00 -15.64
N GLN A 60 -3.55 0.12 -16.58
CA GLN A 60 -4.09 -1.24 -16.63
C GLN A 60 -3.70 -2.05 -15.39
N SER A 61 -2.44 -1.98 -14.97
CA SER A 61 -1.94 -2.65 -13.78
C SER A 61 -2.67 -2.19 -12.52
N ASP A 62 -2.85 -0.88 -12.37
CA ASP A 62 -3.56 -0.28 -11.23
C ASP A 62 -5.01 -0.77 -11.15
N LEU A 63 -5.75 -0.68 -12.25
CA LEU A 63 -7.15 -1.10 -12.30
C LEU A 63 -7.30 -2.61 -12.10
N ALA A 64 -6.39 -3.42 -12.63
CA ALA A 64 -6.40 -4.88 -12.49
C ALA A 64 -6.33 -5.34 -11.04
N ARG A 65 -5.52 -4.66 -10.21
CA ARG A 65 -5.35 -4.99 -8.79
C ARG A 65 -6.63 -4.88 -7.97
N THR A 66 -7.61 -4.11 -8.46
CA THR A 66 -8.88 -3.91 -7.74
C THR A 66 -9.85 -5.06 -7.87
N GLY A 67 -9.67 -5.94 -8.87
CA GLY A 67 -10.63 -7.00 -9.19
C GLY A 67 -11.94 -6.51 -9.81
N VAL A 68 -12.16 -5.19 -9.92
CA VAL A 68 -13.39 -4.58 -10.45
C VAL A 68 -13.47 -4.68 -11.98
N PHE A 69 -12.31 -4.67 -12.66
CA PHE A 69 -12.26 -4.56 -14.12
C PHE A 69 -11.89 -5.87 -14.79
N SER A 70 -12.44 -6.07 -15.97
CA SER A 70 -11.95 -7.00 -17.00
C SER A 70 -11.51 -6.20 -18.22
N PHE A 71 -10.39 -6.60 -18.83
CA PHE A 71 -9.81 -5.85 -19.95
C PHE A 71 -10.18 -6.49 -21.26
N VAL A 72 -10.76 -5.70 -22.17
CA VAL A 72 -10.99 -6.11 -23.55
C VAL A 72 -9.67 -5.98 -24.31
N ASP A 73 -9.22 -7.09 -24.93
CA ASP A 73 -7.99 -7.10 -25.72
C ASP A 73 -8.12 -6.15 -26.94
N PRO A 74 -7.34 -5.06 -26.99
CA PRO A 74 -7.44 -4.11 -28.09
C PRO A 74 -7.09 -4.73 -29.46
N ASN A 75 -6.33 -5.84 -29.48
CA ASN A 75 -5.92 -6.49 -30.72
C ASN A 75 -7.07 -7.22 -31.42
N LYS A 76 -8.19 -7.48 -30.71
CA LYS A 76 -9.39 -8.06 -31.27
C LYS A 76 -10.27 -7.07 -32.06
N VAL A 77 -9.96 -5.77 -31.92
CA VAL A 77 -10.73 -4.70 -32.59
C VAL A 77 -9.78 -3.93 -33.51
N ASN A 78 -10.14 -3.86 -34.80
CA ASN A 78 -9.35 -3.09 -35.77
C ASN A 78 -9.64 -1.59 -35.69
N ASN A 79 -9.48 -1.01 -34.51
CA ASN A 79 -9.65 0.42 -34.23
C ASN A 79 -8.70 0.82 -33.11
N ARG A 80 -7.89 1.84 -33.33
CA ARG A 80 -6.91 2.38 -32.37
C ARG A 80 -7.18 3.85 -32.11
N PRO A 81 -8.31 4.17 -31.43
CA PRO A 81 -8.68 5.57 -31.19
C PRO A 81 -7.77 6.20 -30.15
N ILE A 82 -7.28 7.41 -30.45
CA ILE A 82 -6.56 8.27 -29.52
C ILE A 82 -7.40 9.50 -29.13
N ASP A 83 -8.57 9.63 -29.76
CA ASP A 83 -9.53 10.73 -29.57
C ASP A 83 -10.95 10.16 -29.57
N PRO A 84 -11.90 10.70 -28.77
CA PRO A 84 -13.30 10.27 -28.76
C PRO A 84 -13.97 10.18 -30.13
N ALA A 85 -13.62 11.09 -31.04
CA ALA A 85 -14.24 11.12 -32.38
C ALA A 85 -13.80 9.94 -33.28
N GLN A 86 -12.73 9.23 -32.91
CA GLN A 86 -12.18 8.12 -33.69
C GLN A 86 -12.71 6.75 -33.23
N ILE A 87 -13.59 6.70 -32.21
CA ILE A 87 -14.07 5.44 -31.63
C ILE A 87 -15.09 4.80 -32.57
N ASP A 88 -14.79 3.58 -33.01
CA ASP A 88 -15.75 2.68 -33.67
C ASP A 88 -16.57 1.95 -32.60
N TYR A 89 -17.61 2.65 -32.09
CA TYR A 89 -18.46 2.10 -31.03
C TYR A 89 -19.09 0.74 -31.37
N PRO A 90 -19.62 0.48 -32.59
CA PRO A 90 -20.12 -0.85 -32.94
C PRO A 90 -19.06 -1.94 -32.78
N ALA A 91 -17.85 -1.71 -33.25
CA ALA A 91 -16.77 -2.70 -33.15
C ALA A 91 -16.37 -2.97 -31.67
N TRP A 92 -16.25 -1.94 -30.85
CA TRP A 92 -15.93 -2.10 -29.43
C TRP A 92 -17.07 -2.74 -28.63
N LEU A 93 -18.34 -2.39 -28.90
CA LEU A 93 -19.49 -3.05 -28.29
C LEU A 93 -19.56 -4.52 -28.67
N GLY A 94 -19.29 -4.86 -29.95
CA GLY A 94 -19.20 -6.24 -30.40
C GLY A 94 -18.13 -7.07 -29.72
N ALA A 95 -17.07 -6.42 -29.22
CA ALA A 95 -16.02 -7.04 -28.40
C ALA A 95 -16.37 -7.12 -26.90
N GLY A 96 -17.57 -6.67 -26.49
CA GLY A 96 -18.06 -6.72 -25.11
C GLY A 96 -17.61 -5.56 -24.23
N THR A 97 -17.16 -4.44 -24.80
CA THR A 97 -16.68 -3.27 -24.06
C THR A 97 -17.84 -2.50 -23.44
N MET A 98 -17.77 -2.21 -22.13
CA MET A 98 -18.71 -1.33 -21.43
C MET A 98 -18.21 0.11 -21.40
N SER A 99 -16.92 0.31 -21.20
CA SER A 99 -16.27 1.63 -21.24
C SER A 99 -14.96 1.59 -22.01
N ILE A 100 -14.60 2.70 -22.66
CA ILE A 100 -13.34 2.84 -23.38
C ILE A 100 -12.61 4.11 -22.92
N ALA A 101 -11.34 3.97 -22.56
CA ALA A 101 -10.48 5.08 -22.23
C ALA A 101 -9.54 5.38 -23.41
N VAL A 102 -9.57 6.59 -23.91
CA VAL A 102 -8.72 7.07 -25.01
C VAL A 102 -7.92 8.27 -24.57
N GLY A 103 -6.76 8.46 -25.17
CA GLY A 103 -5.91 9.61 -24.87
C GLY A 103 -4.77 9.78 -25.86
N LYS A 104 -4.10 10.93 -25.75
CA LYS A 104 -2.94 11.26 -26.57
C LYS A 104 -1.96 12.12 -25.80
N VAL A 105 -0.71 11.99 -26.15
CA VAL A 105 0.41 12.78 -25.63
C VAL A 105 0.86 13.74 -26.73
N THR A 106 1.03 15.02 -26.41
CA THR A 106 1.54 16.04 -27.33
C THR A 106 2.65 16.82 -26.67
N ALA A 107 3.57 17.36 -27.47
CA ALA A 107 4.61 18.25 -26.96
C ALA A 107 3.98 19.54 -26.46
N GLY A 108 4.38 19.99 -25.28
CA GLY A 108 4.01 21.28 -24.70
C GLY A 108 5.17 22.29 -24.79
N ALA A 109 4.94 23.49 -24.33
CA ALA A 109 5.95 24.54 -24.27
C ALA A 109 6.98 24.23 -23.15
N GLY A 110 8.24 24.64 -23.35
CA GLY A 110 9.28 24.58 -22.32
C GLY A 110 9.66 23.14 -21.89
N GLY A 111 9.54 22.17 -22.80
CA GLY A 111 9.87 20.76 -22.50
C GLY A 111 8.81 20.02 -21.69
N THR A 112 7.65 20.63 -21.46
CA THR A 112 6.47 19.94 -20.88
C THR A 112 5.81 19.06 -21.93
N ILE A 113 4.95 18.16 -21.47
CA ILE A 113 4.03 17.39 -22.32
C ILE A 113 2.60 17.66 -21.88
N THR A 114 1.70 17.64 -22.84
CA THR A 114 0.26 17.66 -22.60
C THR A 114 -0.32 16.27 -22.83
N VAL A 115 -1.05 15.75 -21.86
CA VAL A 115 -1.77 14.47 -21.94
C VAL A 115 -3.25 14.75 -21.87
N GLU A 116 -3.97 14.43 -22.93
CA GLU A 116 -5.42 14.46 -22.97
C GLU A 116 -5.96 13.04 -22.74
N PHE A 117 -6.98 12.93 -21.91
CA PHE A 117 -7.60 11.65 -21.55
C PHE A 117 -9.10 11.80 -21.50
N SER A 118 -9.84 10.80 -21.98
CA SER A 118 -11.29 10.70 -21.88
C SER A 118 -11.71 9.24 -21.64
N LEU A 119 -12.60 9.01 -20.68
CA LEU A 119 -13.31 7.75 -20.46
C LEU A 119 -14.76 7.91 -20.96
N LEU A 120 -15.20 7.00 -21.81
CA LEU A 120 -16.52 7.03 -22.41
C LEU A 120 -17.32 5.75 -22.09
N ASP A 121 -18.61 5.89 -21.88
CA ASP A 121 -19.57 4.77 -21.92
C ASP A 121 -19.76 4.33 -23.37
N ALA A 122 -19.48 3.07 -23.66
CA ALA A 122 -19.51 2.56 -25.03
C ALA A 122 -20.94 2.50 -25.61
N ALA A 123 -21.93 2.16 -24.77
CA ALA A 123 -23.32 2.03 -25.21
C ALA A 123 -24.00 3.39 -25.35
N ARG A 124 -23.80 4.28 -24.38
CA ARG A 124 -24.42 5.61 -24.38
C ARG A 124 -23.65 6.63 -25.22
N LYS A 125 -22.41 6.32 -25.57
CA LYS A 125 -21.49 7.23 -26.30
C LYS A 125 -21.28 8.55 -25.57
N THR A 126 -21.35 8.54 -24.24
CA THR A 126 -21.21 9.72 -23.39
C THR A 126 -19.90 9.68 -22.65
N ARG A 127 -19.31 10.86 -22.42
CA ARG A 127 -18.09 10.99 -21.60
C ARG A 127 -18.45 10.84 -20.12
N LEU A 128 -17.80 9.88 -19.44
CA LEU A 128 -17.93 9.65 -18.01
C LEU A 128 -17.00 10.57 -17.21
N THR A 129 -15.73 10.66 -17.65
CA THR A 129 -14.73 11.58 -17.08
C THR A 129 -13.65 11.85 -18.09
N GLY A 130 -12.75 12.77 -17.77
CA GLY A 130 -11.56 13.06 -18.56
C GLY A 130 -11.00 14.44 -18.23
N ALA A 131 -9.74 14.63 -18.61
CA ALA A 131 -9.00 15.85 -18.33
C ALA A 131 -7.85 16.07 -19.33
N SER A 132 -7.29 17.26 -19.30
CA SER A 132 -6.03 17.60 -19.94
C SER A 132 -5.02 17.99 -18.86
N PHE A 133 -3.80 17.46 -18.96
CA PHE A 133 -2.73 17.66 -17.99
C PHE A 133 -1.49 18.17 -18.70
N SER A 134 -0.85 19.21 -18.15
CA SER A 134 0.48 19.64 -18.56
C SER A 134 1.46 19.24 -17.46
N ILE A 135 2.43 18.39 -17.80
CA ILE A 135 3.39 17.81 -16.84
C ILE A 135 4.81 17.81 -17.42
N GLN A 136 5.80 17.59 -16.56
CA GLN A 136 7.13 17.20 -17.01
C GLN A 136 7.15 15.68 -17.35
N PRO A 137 7.97 15.23 -18.32
CA PRO A 137 8.01 13.81 -18.71
C PRO A 137 8.28 12.83 -17.56
N ASN A 138 9.07 13.23 -16.56
CA ASN A 138 9.37 12.42 -15.37
C ASN A 138 8.18 12.25 -14.41
N GLN A 139 7.08 12.99 -14.63
CA GLN A 139 5.84 12.87 -13.86
C GLN A 139 4.81 11.92 -14.51
N SER A 140 5.16 11.29 -15.64
CA SER A 140 4.25 10.42 -16.41
C SER A 140 3.65 9.31 -15.57
N ARG A 141 4.45 8.64 -14.73
CA ARG A 141 3.98 7.58 -13.84
C ARG A 141 2.94 8.08 -12.82
N GLN A 142 3.20 9.22 -12.19
CA GLN A 142 2.25 9.83 -11.24
C GLN A 142 0.94 10.21 -11.94
N LEU A 143 1.03 10.70 -13.18
CA LEU A 143 -0.15 10.99 -13.99
C LEU A 143 -0.92 9.71 -14.34
N ALA A 144 -0.25 8.61 -14.69
CA ALA A 144 -0.91 7.34 -14.96
C ALA A 144 -1.74 6.86 -13.76
N HIS A 145 -1.17 6.91 -12.55
CA HIS A 145 -1.90 6.61 -11.31
C HIS A 145 -3.12 7.53 -11.11
N ARG A 146 -2.96 8.84 -11.39
CA ARG A 146 -4.08 9.79 -11.31
C ARG A 146 -5.19 9.49 -12.33
N ILE A 147 -4.85 9.10 -13.55
CA ILE A 147 -5.82 8.69 -14.56
C ILE A 147 -6.54 7.42 -14.11
N ALA A 148 -5.81 6.44 -13.58
CA ALA A 148 -6.40 5.23 -13.01
C ALA A 148 -7.35 5.55 -11.84
N ASP A 149 -6.99 6.48 -10.94
CA ASP A 149 -7.87 6.96 -9.87
C ASP A 149 -9.16 7.56 -10.44
N MET A 150 -9.08 8.39 -11.47
CA MET A 150 -10.25 9.00 -12.12
C MET A 150 -11.14 7.96 -12.81
N ILE A 151 -10.58 6.96 -13.47
CA ILE A 151 -11.32 5.85 -14.09
C ILE A 151 -12.04 5.05 -13.00
N TYR A 152 -11.31 4.68 -11.94
CA TYR A 152 -11.87 3.91 -10.83
C TYR A 152 -13.03 4.65 -10.16
N GLU A 153 -12.86 5.93 -9.87
CA GLU A 153 -13.90 6.77 -9.24
C GLU A 153 -15.12 6.93 -10.15
N ALA A 154 -14.94 7.16 -11.45
CA ALA A 154 -16.03 7.31 -12.40
C ALA A 154 -16.90 6.05 -12.53
N ILE A 155 -16.30 4.86 -12.37
CA ILE A 155 -17.01 3.58 -12.50
C ILE A 155 -17.59 3.10 -11.18
N THR A 156 -16.88 3.31 -10.06
CA THR A 156 -17.27 2.73 -8.76
C THR A 156 -17.93 3.73 -7.81
N GLY A 157 -17.80 5.04 -8.07
CA GLY A 157 -18.21 6.12 -7.15
C GLY A 157 -17.30 6.26 -5.94
N LYS A 158 -16.20 5.48 -5.84
CA LYS A 158 -15.25 5.52 -4.74
C LYS A 158 -13.91 6.10 -5.22
N LYS A 159 -13.26 6.92 -4.38
CA LYS A 159 -11.95 7.47 -4.72
C LYS A 159 -10.94 6.35 -5.02
N GLY A 160 -10.13 6.55 -6.06
CA GLY A 160 -9.00 5.69 -6.36
C GLY A 160 -7.89 5.83 -5.29
N ILE A 161 -6.97 4.89 -5.29
CA ILE A 161 -5.90 4.81 -4.28
C ILE A 161 -4.50 4.70 -4.90
N PHE A 162 -4.42 4.78 -6.23
CA PHE A 162 -3.19 4.46 -6.96
C PHE A 162 -2.13 5.54 -6.80
N GLY A 163 -2.56 6.79 -6.62
CA GLY A 163 -1.68 7.91 -6.28
C GLY A 163 -1.23 7.98 -4.82
N THR A 164 -1.56 7.00 -3.98
CA THR A 164 -1.13 6.93 -2.57
C THR A 164 0.23 6.27 -2.41
N ARG A 165 0.74 6.19 -1.17
CA ARG A 165 2.06 5.61 -0.87
C ARG A 165 1.96 4.52 0.19
N LEU A 166 2.92 3.62 0.17
CA LEU A 166 3.18 2.63 1.20
C LEU A 166 4.43 3.01 2.00
N ALA A 167 4.49 2.62 3.27
CA ALA A 167 5.74 2.54 3.99
C ALA A 167 5.91 1.12 4.54
N TYR A 168 7.15 0.64 4.60
CA TYR A 168 7.47 -0.71 5.08
C TYR A 168 8.91 -0.79 5.55
N VAL A 169 9.21 -1.82 6.32
CA VAL A 169 10.56 -2.09 6.81
C VAL A 169 11.19 -3.20 5.98
N VAL A 170 12.46 -3.02 5.61
CA VAL A 170 13.27 -4.05 4.97
C VAL A 170 14.40 -4.44 5.91
N LYS A 171 14.48 -5.73 6.22
CA LYS A 171 15.63 -6.34 6.88
C LYS A 171 16.56 -6.88 5.80
N HIS A 172 17.73 -6.27 5.66
CA HIS A 172 18.75 -6.70 4.69
C HIS A 172 19.67 -7.76 5.28
N SER A 173 19.98 -7.65 6.58
CA SER A 173 20.77 -8.60 7.35
C SER A 173 20.43 -8.51 8.85
N ALA A 174 21.12 -9.26 9.69
CA ALA A 174 20.95 -9.20 11.15
C ALA A 174 21.26 -7.80 11.75
N SER A 175 22.10 -7.01 11.07
CA SER A 175 22.52 -5.67 11.50
C SER A 175 22.30 -4.60 10.42
N SER A 176 21.29 -4.77 9.55
CA SER A 176 21.00 -3.79 8.50
C SER A 176 19.51 -3.76 8.21
N TYR A 177 18.88 -2.64 8.52
CA TYR A 177 17.45 -2.38 8.34
C TYR A 177 17.24 -1.06 7.63
N SER A 178 16.13 -0.93 6.92
CA SER A 178 15.70 0.34 6.36
C SER A 178 14.20 0.53 6.46
N LEU A 179 13.77 1.76 6.71
CA LEU A 179 12.40 2.21 6.53
C LEU A 179 12.29 2.76 5.11
N GLN A 180 11.40 2.18 4.33
CA GLN A 180 11.17 2.50 2.91
C GLN A 180 9.82 3.18 2.74
N VAL A 181 9.74 4.07 1.74
CA VAL A 181 8.50 4.64 1.23
C VAL A 181 8.45 4.38 -0.27
N ALA A 182 7.30 3.93 -0.78
CA ALA A 182 7.10 3.60 -2.19
C ALA A 182 5.72 4.02 -2.66
N ASP A 183 5.49 4.00 -3.98
CA ASP A 183 4.15 4.12 -4.56
C ASP A 183 3.26 2.94 -4.11
N ALA A 184 1.94 3.08 -4.23
CA ALA A 184 0.97 2.07 -3.78
C ALA A 184 1.11 0.70 -4.50
N ASP A 185 1.82 0.63 -5.60
CA ASP A 185 2.15 -0.59 -6.33
C ASP A 185 3.53 -1.16 -5.98
N GLY A 186 4.24 -0.55 -5.04
CA GLY A 186 5.57 -0.94 -4.59
C GLY A 186 6.74 -0.37 -5.39
N ALA A 187 6.48 0.35 -6.48
CA ALA A 187 7.52 0.98 -7.29
C ALA A 187 8.05 2.29 -6.66
N ASN A 188 9.08 2.85 -7.27
CA ASN A 188 9.70 4.12 -6.87
C ASN A 188 10.09 4.20 -5.38
N GLY A 189 10.44 3.05 -4.79
CA GLY A 189 10.83 2.97 -3.38
C GLY A 189 12.09 3.78 -3.09
N PHE A 190 12.04 4.61 -2.04
CA PHE A 190 13.21 5.29 -1.50
C PHE A 190 13.39 5.02 -0.01
N THR A 191 14.64 5.09 0.44
CA THR A 191 14.98 4.87 1.86
C THR A 191 14.81 6.16 2.64
N LEU A 192 13.87 6.15 3.61
CA LEU A 192 13.69 7.25 4.55
C LEU A 192 14.69 7.17 5.72
N LEU A 193 14.99 5.96 6.21
CA LEU A 193 15.93 5.72 7.30
C LEU A 193 16.71 4.43 7.06
N ARG A 194 18.02 4.44 7.32
CA ARG A 194 18.88 3.25 7.48
C ARG A 194 19.28 3.11 8.94
N SER A 195 19.31 1.87 9.45
CA SER A 195 19.69 1.56 10.82
C SER A 195 20.45 0.23 10.88
N SER A 196 21.41 0.13 11.80
CA SER A 196 22.04 -1.15 12.16
C SER A 196 21.18 -1.97 13.13
N GLU A 197 20.18 -1.36 13.72
CA GLU A 197 19.28 -1.96 14.69
C GLU A 197 17.85 -2.06 14.12
N PRO A 198 16.99 -2.93 14.66
CA PRO A 198 15.64 -3.09 14.17
C PRO A 198 14.83 -1.79 14.13
N ILE A 199 13.99 -1.70 13.10
CA ILE A 199 12.92 -0.72 12.97
C ILE A 199 11.63 -1.52 12.88
N ILE A 200 10.58 -1.13 13.63
CA ILE A 200 9.28 -1.83 13.62
C ILE A 200 8.12 -0.84 13.71
N SER A 201 6.92 -1.32 13.41
CA SER A 201 5.63 -0.63 13.62
C SER A 201 5.58 0.78 13.00
N PRO A 202 5.86 0.97 11.71
CA PRO A 202 5.65 2.26 11.06
C PRO A 202 4.16 2.61 11.04
N ALA A 203 3.84 3.91 11.16
CA ALA A 203 2.49 4.44 11.09
C ALA A 203 2.49 5.83 10.42
N TRP A 204 1.67 6.02 9.39
CA TRP A 204 1.53 7.29 8.71
C TRP A 204 0.74 8.29 9.54
N SER A 205 1.17 9.55 9.55
CA SER A 205 0.31 10.64 10.00
C SER A 205 -0.87 10.84 9.04
N PRO A 206 -2.02 11.35 9.52
CA PRO A 206 -3.22 11.52 8.69
C PRO A 206 -3.04 12.46 7.49
N ASP A 207 -2.03 13.34 7.55
CA ASP A 207 -1.67 14.26 6.46
C ASP A 207 -0.66 13.66 5.46
N GLY A 208 -0.14 12.44 5.73
CA GLY A 208 0.84 11.78 4.87
C GLY A 208 2.23 12.44 4.87
N GLY A 209 2.47 13.44 5.71
CA GLY A 209 3.74 14.16 5.79
C GLY A 209 4.75 13.52 6.72
N ARG A 210 4.29 12.70 7.68
CA ARG A 210 5.16 12.13 8.73
C ARG A 210 4.93 10.64 8.90
N LEU A 211 5.98 9.95 9.36
CA LEU A 211 5.92 8.55 9.81
C LEU A 211 6.33 8.47 11.29
N ALA A 212 5.51 7.83 12.11
CA ALA A 212 5.93 7.34 13.41
C ALA A 212 6.44 5.91 13.28
N TYR A 213 7.44 5.52 14.05
CA TYR A 213 7.98 4.16 14.08
C TYR A 213 8.77 3.93 15.35
N VAL A 214 9.07 2.67 15.65
CA VAL A 214 9.95 2.28 16.75
C VAL A 214 11.35 2.01 16.19
N SER A 215 12.38 2.59 16.81
CA SER A 215 13.79 2.30 16.52
C SER A 215 14.51 1.78 17.74
N PHE A 216 15.41 0.81 17.53
CA PHE A 216 16.28 0.24 18.57
C PHE A 216 17.70 0.81 18.52
N GLU A 217 17.96 1.88 17.77
CA GLU A 217 19.31 2.51 17.66
C GLU A 217 19.91 2.89 19.00
N SER A 218 19.10 3.24 19.99
CA SER A 218 19.54 3.53 21.37
C SER A 218 19.65 2.29 22.28
N LYS A 219 19.66 1.07 21.69
CA LYS A 219 19.68 -0.23 22.38
C LYS A 219 18.44 -0.50 23.25
N LYS A 220 17.42 0.33 23.13
CA LYS A 220 16.09 0.14 23.68
C LYS A 220 15.06 0.65 22.65
N PRO A 221 13.81 0.17 22.68
CA PRO A 221 12.78 0.68 21.79
C PRO A 221 12.39 2.12 22.17
N VAL A 222 12.43 3.01 21.18
CA VAL A 222 12.05 4.43 21.27
C VAL A 222 11.13 4.75 20.10
N VAL A 223 10.04 5.48 20.35
CA VAL A 223 9.14 5.96 19.28
C VAL A 223 9.66 7.28 18.73
N TYR A 224 9.84 7.32 17.42
CA TYR A 224 10.22 8.52 16.68
C TYR A 224 9.07 8.99 15.79
N VAL A 225 9.01 10.29 15.54
CA VAL A 225 8.25 10.92 14.45
C VAL A 225 9.25 11.51 13.47
N HIS A 226 9.10 11.16 12.20
CA HIS A 226 10.01 11.48 11.10
C HIS A 226 9.24 12.20 9.99
N ASP A 227 9.67 13.39 9.60
CA ASP A 227 9.12 14.13 8.47
C ASP A 227 9.68 13.57 7.16
N VAL A 228 8.77 13.15 6.27
CA VAL A 228 9.14 12.43 5.04
C VAL A 228 9.84 13.35 4.03
N SER A 229 9.52 14.64 4.04
CA SER A 229 10.06 15.60 3.07
C SER A 229 11.42 16.14 3.48
N SER A 230 11.58 16.52 4.74
CA SER A 230 12.81 17.14 5.25
C SER A 230 13.81 16.09 5.79
N GLY A 231 13.37 14.86 6.06
CA GLY A 231 14.18 13.83 6.71
C GLY A 231 14.47 14.12 8.19
N SER A 232 13.88 15.17 8.77
CA SER A 232 14.05 15.50 10.19
C SER A 232 13.25 14.54 11.07
N ARG A 233 13.83 14.09 12.20
CA ARG A 233 13.14 13.20 13.14
C ARG A 233 13.35 13.60 14.57
N ARG A 234 12.37 13.27 15.43
CA ARG A 234 12.45 13.47 16.87
C ARG A 234 11.95 12.26 17.65
N ALA A 235 12.51 11.97 18.80
CA ALA A 235 11.96 11.02 19.75
C ALA A 235 10.74 11.63 20.44
N VAL A 236 9.58 10.94 20.38
CA VAL A 236 8.33 11.40 21.00
C VAL A 236 7.92 10.55 22.20
N ALA A 237 8.38 9.28 22.28
CA ALA A 237 8.27 8.46 23.47
C ALA A 237 9.60 7.74 23.72
N ASN A 238 10.29 8.16 24.80
CA ASN A 238 11.56 7.61 25.27
C ASN A 238 11.54 7.46 26.79
N PHE A 239 10.47 6.85 27.31
CA PHE A 239 10.29 6.63 28.75
C PHE A 239 11.07 5.40 29.23
N LYS A 240 11.10 5.18 30.54
CA LYS A 240 11.66 3.97 31.14
C LYS A 240 10.96 2.72 30.58
N GLY A 241 11.72 1.67 30.32
CA GLY A 241 11.19 0.42 29.75
C GLY A 241 10.97 0.49 28.25
N SER A 242 10.02 -0.30 27.73
CA SER A 242 9.66 -0.37 26.32
C SER A 242 8.73 0.78 25.91
N ASN A 243 8.92 1.28 24.69
CA ASN A 243 8.12 2.31 24.05
C ASN A 243 7.82 1.81 22.63
N SER A 244 6.58 1.43 22.32
CA SER A 244 6.29 0.70 21.08
C SER A 244 4.91 1.01 20.50
N ALA A 245 4.61 0.40 19.35
CA ALA A 245 3.32 0.37 18.66
C ALA A 245 2.62 1.74 18.54
N PRO A 246 3.25 2.74 17.91
CA PRO A 246 2.64 4.05 17.73
C PRO A 246 1.45 3.98 16.77
N ALA A 247 0.35 4.66 17.12
CA ALA A 247 -0.81 4.87 16.27
C ALA A 247 -1.25 6.33 16.33
N TRP A 248 -1.40 6.99 15.18
CA TRP A 248 -1.80 8.39 15.11
C TRP A 248 -3.28 8.59 15.41
N SER A 249 -3.61 9.63 16.16
CA SER A 249 -4.97 10.15 16.21
C SER A 249 -5.36 10.75 14.85
N PRO A 250 -6.64 10.68 14.42
CA PRO A 250 -7.06 11.18 13.10
C PRO A 250 -6.83 12.68 12.86
N ASP A 251 -6.73 13.46 13.94
CA ASP A 251 -6.39 14.90 13.87
C ASP A 251 -4.86 15.15 13.77
N GLY A 252 -4.03 14.10 13.89
CA GLY A 252 -2.57 14.19 13.83
C GLY A 252 -1.91 14.90 15.01
N SER A 253 -2.65 15.21 16.09
CA SER A 253 -2.14 15.97 17.23
C SER A 253 -1.39 15.09 18.23
N ARG A 254 -1.72 13.79 18.30
CA ARG A 254 -1.16 12.86 19.28
C ARG A 254 -0.98 11.45 18.70
N LEU A 255 -0.28 10.62 19.48
CA LEU A 255 -0.10 9.19 19.23
C LEU A 255 -0.61 8.41 20.44
N ALA A 256 -1.31 7.30 20.20
CA ALA A 256 -1.38 6.21 21.15
C ALA A 256 -0.09 5.39 21.04
N VAL A 257 0.53 5.07 22.16
CA VAL A 257 1.77 4.28 22.26
C VAL A 257 1.66 3.27 23.37
N VAL A 258 2.44 2.21 23.30
CA VAL A 258 2.53 1.20 24.37
C VAL A 258 3.78 1.47 25.20
N LEU A 259 3.60 1.62 26.52
CA LEU A 259 4.69 1.82 27.46
C LEU A 259 4.66 0.74 28.56
N THR A 260 5.86 0.33 29.01
CA THR A 260 6.02 -0.57 30.17
C THR A 260 6.59 0.14 31.38
N ARG A 261 6.58 1.48 31.43
CA ARG A 261 7.21 2.29 32.47
C ARG A 261 6.64 2.04 33.88
N ASP A 262 5.37 1.64 33.95
CA ASP A 262 4.64 1.40 35.21
C ASP A 262 4.37 -0.11 35.46
N GLY A 263 5.16 -1.01 34.83
CA GLY A 263 5.08 -2.46 34.96
C GLY A 263 4.65 -3.15 33.68
N HIS A 264 3.35 -3.50 33.54
CA HIS A 264 2.82 -4.18 32.35
C HIS A 264 2.72 -3.22 31.14
N SER A 265 2.66 -3.82 29.93
CA SER A 265 2.39 -3.08 28.70
C SER A 265 1.01 -2.44 28.74
N GLN A 266 0.93 -1.14 28.70
CA GLN A 266 -0.32 -0.38 28.72
C GLN A 266 -0.31 0.71 27.66
N ILE A 267 -1.48 1.16 27.26
CA ILE A 267 -1.66 2.18 26.23
C ILE A 267 -1.63 3.56 26.87
N TYR A 268 -0.88 4.46 26.27
CA TYR A 268 -0.75 5.87 26.67
C TYR A 268 -0.96 6.77 25.47
N ALA A 269 -1.44 7.99 25.71
CA ALA A 269 -1.42 9.08 24.74
C ALA A 269 -0.19 9.97 24.97
N VAL A 270 0.52 10.29 23.87
CA VAL A 270 1.60 11.29 23.88
C VAL A 270 1.34 12.31 22.77
N SER A 271 1.76 13.56 22.94
CA SER A 271 1.71 14.55 21.86
C SER A 271 2.58 14.11 20.69
N ALA A 272 2.17 14.41 19.45
CA ALA A 272 2.98 14.20 18.25
C ALA A 272 4.32 14.97 18.28
N ASN A 273 4.45 15.94 19.20
CA ASN A 273 5.66 16.71 19.45
C ASN A 273 6.49 16.17 20.63
N GLY A 274 6.06 15.10 21.29
CA GLY A 274 6.63 14.59 22.52
C GLY A 274 6.07 15.27 23.77
N GLY A 275 6.64 14.99 24.93
CA GLY A 275 6.21 15.50 26.22
C GLY A 275 5.64 14.40 27.13
N GLU A 276 4.78 14.75 28.07
CA GLU A 276 4.20 13.83 29.03
C GLU A 276 3.27 12.80 28.38
N ALA A 277 3.28 11.59 28.95
CA ALA A 277 2.41 10.50 28.53
C ALA A 277 1.24 10.35 29.52
N VAL A 278 0.02 10.36 28.98
CA VAL A 278 -1.22 10.14 29.73
C VAL A 278 -1.65 8.70 29.57
N ARG A 279 -1.81 7.95 30.67
CA ARG A 279 -2.24 6.54 30.63
C ARG A 279 -3.71 6.44 30.23
N LEU A 280 -4.03 5.57 29.25
CA LEU A 280 -5.37 5.33 28.72
C LEU A 280 -5.93 3.98 29.16
N SER A 281 -5.10 2.92 29.16
CA SER A 281 -5.54 1.60 29.66
C SER A 281 -4.96 1.33 31.06
N ASN A 282 -5.75 0.61 31.88
CA ASN A 282 -5.36 0.26 33.24
C ASN A 282 -5.84 -1.17 33.53
N SER A 283 -4.96 -2.13 33.28
CA SER A 283 -5.21 -3.55 33.52
C SER A 283 -3.94 -4.23 34.03
N ASN A 284 -4.08 -5.46 34.55
CA ASN A 284 -2.96 -6.34 34.85
C ASN A 284 -2.54 -7.20 33.65
N ALA A 285 -3.15 -6.97 32.50
CA ALA A 285 -2.91 -7.67 31.25
C ALA A 285 -1.89 -6.90 30.37
N ILE A 286 -1.50 -7.54 29.28
CA ILE A 286 -0.73 -6.92 28.19
C ILE A 286 -1.72 -6.23 27.27
N ASP A 287 -1.75 -4.90 27.27
CA ASP A 287 -2.50 -4.08 26.33
C ASP A 287 -1.52 -3.51 25.28
N THR A 288 -1.70 -3.84 24.01
CA THR A 288 -0.75 -3.52 22.93
C THR A 288 -1.46 -3.25 21.59
N GLU A 289 -0.69 -2.82 20.58
CA GLU A 289 -1.17 -2.58 19.20
C GLU A 289 -2.41 -1.68 19.13
N PRO A 290 -2.36 -0.45 19.71
CA PRO A 290 -3.49 0.45 19.62
C PRO A 290 -3.74 0.92 18.18
N ALA A 291 -5.01 1.14 17.83
CA ALA A 291 -5.43 1.75 16.57
C ALA A 291 -6.67 2.62 16.81
N TYR A 292 -6.61 3.89 16.41
CA TYR A 292 -7.76 4.78 16.52
C TYR A 292 -8.87 4.40 15.53
N SER A 293 -10.13 4.55 15.94
CA SER A 293 -11.25 4.58 15.00
C SER A 293 -11.14 5.78 14.06
N ALA A 294 -11.79 5.70 12.89
CA ALA A 294 -11.74 6.75 11.87
C ALA A 294 -12.20 8.13 12.38
N ASP A 295 -13.21 8.15 13.26
CA ASP A 295 -13.74 9.34 13.91
C ASP A 295 -12.94 9.82 15.13
N GLY A 296 -11.90 9.06 15.52
CA GLY A 296 -11.05 9.36 16.67
C GLY A 296 -11.71 9.17 18.04
N SER A 297 -12.94 8.68 18.11
CA SER A 297 -13.67 8.54 19.38
C SER A 297 -13.26 7.32 20.18
N ARG A 298 -12.67 6.30 19.55
CA ARG A 298 -12.29 5.02 20.16
C ARG A 298 -10.88 4.60 19.80
N ILE A 299 -10.34 3.68 20.62
CA ILE A 299 -9.07 2.97 20.37
C ILE A 299 -9.35 1.48 20.45
N TYR A 300 -9.11 0.77 19.33
CA TYR A 300 -9.02 -0.68 19.29
C TYR A 300 -7.62 -1.11 19.71
N PHE A 301 -7.49 -2.26 20.35
CA PHE A 301 -6.20 -2.75 20.80
C PHE A 301 -6.25 -4.26 21.08
N THR A 302 -5.09 -4.87 21.10
CA THR A 302 -4.91 -6.26 21.51
C THR A 302 -4.73 -6.34 23.03
N SER A 303 -5.45 -7.27 23.68
CA SER A 303 -5.31 -7.55 25.10
C SER A 303 -5.46 -9.03 25.43
N ASP A 304 -4.67 -9.55 26.35
CA ASP A 304 -4.75 -10.93 26.85
C ASP A 304 -5.57 -11.10 28.14
N ARG A 305 -6.31 -10.07 28.54
CA ARG A 305 -7.10 -10.01 29.81
C ARG A 305 -8.14 -11.13 29.98
N ALA A 306 -8.51 -11.81 28.91
CA ALA A 306 -9.42 -12.96 28.92
C ALA A 306 -8.69 -14.31 28.77
N GLY A 307 -7.40 -14.38 29.06
CA GLY A 307 -6.59 -15.60 29.00
C GLY A 307 -5.88 -15.87 27.69
N GLY A 308 -6.12 -15.04 26.65
CA GLY A 308 -5.42 -15.07 25.36
C GLY A 308 -5.65 -13.78 24.59
N PRO A 309 -4.79 -13.48 23.58
CA PRO A 309 -4.90 -12.23 22.83
C PRO A 309 -6.21 -12.11 22.06
N GLN A 310 -6.94 -11.05 22.30
CA GLN A 310 -8.20 -10.70 21.65
C GLN A 310 -8.24 -9.20 21.37
N ILE A 311 -9.09 -8.80 20.44
CA ILE A 311 -9.31 -7.38 20.16
C ILE A 311 -10.31 -6.81 21.15
N TYR A 312 -9.95 -5.68 21.74
CA TYR A 312 -10.77 -4.86 22.61
C TYR A 312 -10.90 -3.45 22.04
N VAL A 313 -11.90 -2.73 22.52
CA VAL A 313 -12.13 -1.31 22.21
C VAL A 313 -12.40 -0.55 23.49
N MET A 314 -11.86 0.67 23.56
CA MET A 314 -12.14 1.65 24.65
C MET A 314 -12.35 3.04 24.06
N GLY A 315 -12.86 3.97 24.88
CA GLY A 315 -12.90 5.38 24.48
C GLY A 315 -11.50 5.96 24.25
N ALA A 316 -11.34 6.92 23.35
CA ALA A 316 -10.04 7.54 23.05
C ALA A 316 -9.45 8.33 24.23
N GLY A 317 -10.26 8.71 25.23
CA GLY A 317 -9.83 9.27 26.51
C GLY A 317 -9.46 8.22 27.57
N GLY A 318 -9.50 6.93 27.22
CA GLY A 318 -9.34 5.82 28.15
C GLY A 318 -10.65 5.34 28.75
N GLY A 319 -10.56 4.42 29.73
CA GLY A 319 -11.73 3.89 30.45
C GLY A 319 -12.01 2.40 30.19
N GLY A 320 -13.26 1.98 30.44
CA GLY A 320 -13.66 0.57 30.37
C GLY A 320 -13.50 -0.02 28.96
N ALA A 321 -12.77 -1.13 28.87
CA ALA A 321 -12.54 -1.82 27.62
C ALA A 321 -13.61 -2.92 27.40
N GLN A 322 -14.12 -3.00 26.17
CA GLN A 322 -15.06 -4.01 25.71
C GLN A 322 -14.41 -4.94 24.71
N ARG A 323 -14.66 -6.24 24.81
CA ARG A 323 -14.16 -7.25 23.85
C ARG A 323 -14.90 -7.13 22.53
N VAL A 324 -14.17 -7.23 21.42
CA VAL A 324 -14.68 -7.12 20.04
C VAL A 324 -14.69 -8.49 19.33
N THR A 325 -13.64 -9.31 19.56
CA THR A 325 -13.52 -10.63 18.92
C THR A 325 -13.87 -11.74 19.90
N PHE A 326 -14.77 -12.66 19.50
CA PHE A 326 -15.25 -13.75 20.34
C PHE A 326 -14.90 -15.13 19.79
N GLU A 327 -14.63 -15.23 18.49
CA GLU A 327 -14.23 -16.45 17.83
C GLU A 327 -12.71 -16.58 17.76
N GLY A 328 -12.22 -17.83 17.81
CA GLY A 328 -10.79 -18.14 17.83
C GLY A 328 -10.11 -17.76 19.15
N ASN A 329 -8.93 -18.35 19.38
CA ASN A 329 -8.19 -18.17 20.64
C ASN A 329 -7.09 -17.11 20.57
N TYR A 330 -6.86 -16.52 19.38
CA TYR A 330 -5.78 -15.58 19.15
C TYR A 330 -6.17 -14.62 18.02
N ASN A 331 -6.47 -13.38 18.37
CA ASN A 331 -6.77 -12.28 17.45
C ASN A 331 -5.95 -11.05 17.87
N VAL A 332 -5.17 -10.50 16.94
CA VAL A 332 -4.18 -9.42 17.19
C VAL A 332 -4.16 -8.41 16.05
N SER A 333 -3.44 -7.31 16.22
CA SER A 333 -3.15 -6.27 15.21
C SER A 333 -4.43 -5.66 14.60
N PRO A 334 -5.31 -5.07 15.41
CA PRO A 334 -6.54 -4.45 14.92
C PRO A 334 -6.24 -3.26 14.00
N THR A 335 -6.90 -3.21 12.86
CA THR A 335 -6.82 -2.11 11.90
C THR A 335 -8.22 -1.71 11.48
N PRO A 336 -8.80 -0.64 12.03
CA PRO A 336 -10.10 -0.12 11.61
C PRO A 336 -10.06 0.40 10.18
N ALA A 337 -11.11 0.13 9.40
CA ALA A 337 -11.27 0.73 8.09
C ALA A 337 -11.44 2.25 8.19
N PRO A 338 -10.90 3.05 7.23
CA PRO A 338 -10.97 4.51 7.27
C PRO A 338 -12.38 5.10 7.23
N ASP A 339 -13.36 4.33 6.76
CA ASP A 339 -14.78 4.69 6.74
C ASP A 339 -15.57 4.15 7.95
N GLY A 340 -14.89 3.47 8.87
CA GLY A 340 -15.49 2.84 10.05
C GLY A 340 -16.36 1.61 9.76
N SER A 341 -16.43 1.15 8.50
CA SER A 341 -17.34 0.09 8.07
C SER A 341 -16.83 -1.32 8.36
N ALA A 342 -15.54 -1.49 8.71
CA ALA A 342 -14.94 -2.78 9.01
C ALA A 342 -13.76 -2.67 9.98
N LEU A 343 -13.35 -3.84 10.49
CA LEU A 343 -12.13 -4.04 11.27
C LEU A 343 -11.34 -5.19 10.67
N ALA A 344 -10.10 -4.94 10.24
CA ALA A 344 -9.16 -5.99 9.92
C ALA A 344 -8.35 -6.38 11.16
N PHE A 345 -7.95 -7.63 11.24
CA PHE A 345 -7.06 -8.16 12.29
C PHE A 345 -6.40 -9.46 11.83
N VAL A 346 -5.39 -9.91 12.56
CA VAL A 346 -4.73 -11.19 12.32
C VAL A 346 -5.30 -12.23 13.29
N ARG A 347 -5.77 -13.36 12.75
CA ARG A 347 -6.18 -14.55 13.52
C ARG A 347 -5.16 -15.66 13.35
N ARG A 348 -4.76 -16.26 14.47
CA ARG A 348 -4.01 -17.52 14.46
C ARG A 348 -4.96 -18.70 14.67
N GLU A 349 -4.95 -19.62 13.71
CA GLU A 349 -5.72 -20.86 13.77
C GLU A 349 -4.92 -22.00 13.14
N ALA A 350 -4.86 -23.15 13.80
CA ALA A 350 -4.09 -24.33 13.36
C ALA A 350 -2.62 -23.99 12.97
N GLY A 351 -1.97 -23.09 13.71
CA GLY A 351 -0.60 -22.64 13.45
C GLY A 351 -0.42 -21.63 12.32
N ARG A 352 -1.48 -21.23 11.63
CA ARG A 352 -1.45 -20.24 10.55
C ARG A 352 -1.91 -18.88 11.05
N PHE A 353 -1.21 -17.84 10.61
CA PHE A 353 -1.61 -16.45 10.83
C PHE A 353 -2.23 -15.92 9.54
N ARG A 354 -3.48 -15.49 9.59
CA ARG A 354 -4.20 -14.99 8.40
C ARG A 354 -4.96 -13.72 8.72
N VAL A 355 -5.09 -12.87 7.73
CA VAL A 355 -5.86 -11.63 7.86
C VAL A 355 -7.35 -11.93 7.77
N MET A 356 -8.08 -11.41 8.75
CA MET A 356 -9.55 -11.39 8.81
C MET A 356 -10.05 -9.98 8.52
N VAL A 357 -11.22 -9.88 7.92
CA VAL A 357 -12.00 -8.64 7.87
C VAL A 357 -13.37 -8.90 8.49
N GLN A 358 -13.72 -8.14 9.53
CA GLN A 358 -15.02 -8.16 10.20
C GLN A 358 -15.82 -6.93 9.75
N GLU A 359 -16.99 -7.16 9.17
CA GLU A 359 -17.92 -6.11 8.76
C GLU A 359 -18.64 -5.53 9.98
N ALA A 360 -18.59 -4.21 10.15
CA ALA A 360 -19.23 -3.54 11.29
C ALA A 360 -20.75 -3.69 11.31
N ALA A 361 -21.38 -3.71 10.13
CA ALA A 361 -22.83 -3.81 10.01
C ALA A 361 -23.41 -5.16 10.42
N THR A 362 -22.67 -6.27 10.20
CA THR A 362 -23.14 -7.64 10.43
C THR A 362 -22.41 -8.34 11.55
N GLY A 363 -21.22 -7.86 11.92
CA GLY A 363 -20.31 -8.55 12.82
C GLY A 363 -19.64 -9.78 12.20
N GLN A 364 -19.97 -10.15 10.95
CA GLN A 364 -19.40 -11.30 10.27
C GLN A 364 -17.93 -11.07 9.96
N ALA A 365 -17.07 -12.03 10.28
CA ALA A 365 -15.64 -12.00 10.01
C ALA A 365 -15.26 -13.10 9.01
N ASN A 366 -14.55 -12.73 7.95
CA ASN A 366 -14.10 -13.63 6.91
C ASN A 366 -12.57 -13.55 6.75
N TYR A 367 -11.95 -14.69 6.38
CA TYR A 367 -10.58 -14.70 5.94
C TYR A 367 -10.46 -14.02 4.58
N VAL A 368 -9.52 -13.08 4.46
CA VAL A 368 -9.19 -12.43 3.18
C VAL A 368 -7.82 -12.86 2.65
N THR A 369 -7.08 -13.65 3.44
CA THR A 369 -5.80 -14.25 3.03
C THR A 369 -5.78 -15.74 3.37
N ASP A 370 -4.89 -16.50 2.71
CA ASP A 370 -4.85 -17.96 2.74
C ASP A 370 -3.45 -18.55 2.99
N THR A 371 -2.45 -17.70 3.22
CA THR A 371 -1.06 -18.13 3.45
C THR A 371 -0.80 -18.53 4.92
N HIS A 372 0.48 -18.80 5.28
CA HIS A 372 0.81 -19.32 6.60
C HIS A 372 1.16 -18.23 7.62
N TYR A 373 1.79 -17.15 7.16
CA TYR A 373 2.32 -16.09 8.02
C TYR A 373 2.00 -14.73 7.44
N ASP A 374 0.73 -14.33 7.58
CA ASP A 374 0.26 -13.00 7.18
C ASP A 374 0.24 -12.10 8.39
N GLU A 375 0.82 -10.91 8.26
CA GLU A 375 0.97 -9.96 9.36
C GLU A 375 0.74 -8.51 8.91
N SER A 376 0.50 -7.64 9.88
CA SER A 376 0.45 -6.18 9.70
C SER A 376 -0.50 -5.73 8.59
N PRO A 377 -1.79 -6.14 8.61
CA PRO A 377 -2.75 -5.64 7.65
C PRO A 377 -2.94 -4.13 7.81
N SER A 378 -3.01 -3.40 6.69
CA SER A 378 -3.30 -1.97 6.68
C SER A 378 -4.24 -1.63 5.54
N PHE A 379 -5.38 -1.00 5.84
CA PHE A 379 -6.34 -0.59 4.82
C PHE A 379 -5.79 0.53 3.95
N ALA A 380 -6.12 0.47 2.66
CA ALA A 380 -6.08 1.61 1.75
C ALA A 380 -7.07 2.68 2.20
N PRO A 381 -6.83 3.97 1.90
CA PRO A 381 -7.67 5.06 2.44
C PRO A 381 -9.13 5.05 1.96
N ASN A 382 -9.47 4.29 0.91
CA ASN A 382 -10.87 4.07 0.50
C ASN A 382 -11.53 2.85 1.17
N GLY A 383 -10.83 2.10 2.02
CA GLY A 383 -11.36 0.93 2.73
C GLY A 383 -11.65 -0.30 1.85
N GLN A 384 -11.24 -0.29 0.55
CA GLN A 384 -11.58 -1.37 -0.38
C GLN A 384 -10.46 -2.40 -0.58
N MET A 385 -9.26 -2.06 -0.16
CA MET A 385 -8.08 -2.93 -0.26
C MET A 385 -7.27 -2.87 1.02
N LEU A 386 -6.44 -3.88 1.23
CA LEU A 386 -5.44 -3.94 2.28
C LEU A 386 -4.06 -4.23 1.67
N VAL A 387 -3.02 -3.71 2.31
CA VAL A 387 -1.65 -4.21 2.18
C VAL A 387 -1.33 -5.06 3.39
N TYR A 388 -0.57 -6.12 3.21
CA TYR A 388 -0.08 -6.98 4.30
C TYR A 388 1.28 -7.58 3.94
N ALA A 389 2.03 -8.03 4.94
CA ALA A 389 3.23 -8.82 4.73
C ALA A 389 2.91 -10.30 4.88
N SER A 390 3.53 -11.12 4.03
CA SER A 390 3.45 -12.57 4.06
C SER A 390 4.82 -13.18 3.88
N GLU A 391 4.98 -14.47 4.15
CA GLU A 391 6.24 -15.17 3.97
C GLU A 391 6.23 -16.06 2.73
N GLN A 392 7.23 -15.88 1.85
CA GLN A 392 7.47 -16.75 0.70
C GLN A 392 8.95 -17.13 0.66
N GLY A 393 9.23 -18.43 0.63
CA GLY A 393 10.62 -18.92 0.57
C GLY A 393 11.48 -18.44 1.75
N GLY A 394 10.91 -18.32 2.96
CA GLY A 394 11.61 -17.87 4.16
C GLY A 394 11.91 -16.36 4.20
N ARG A 395 11.25 -15.56 3.36
CA ARG A 395 11.39 -14.09 3.31
C ARG A 395 10.04 -13.41 3.31
N GLY A 396 9.96 -12.29 4.01
CA GLY A 396 8.80 -11.41 3.95
C GLY A 396 8.66 -10.74 2.59
N VAL A 397 7.45 -10.73 2.08
CA VAL A 397 7.04 -10.10 0.82
C VAL A 397 5.74 -9.34 1.04
N LEU A 398 5.47 -8.32 0.22
CA LEU A 398 4.23 -7.55 0.29
C LEU A 398 3.19 -8.06 -0.68
N PHE A 399 1.96 -8.06 -0.21
CA PHE A 399 0.76 -8.27 -1.02
C PHE A 399 -0.25 -7.17 -0.78
N THR A 400 -1.04 -6.89 -1.80
CA THR A 400 -2.34 -6.24 -1.64
C THR A 400 -3.44 -7.26 -1.84
N VAL A 401 -4.55 -7.07 -1.15
CA VAL A 401 -5.75 -7.91 -1.28
C VAL A 401 -6.98 -7.01 -1.25
N THR A 402 -8.00 -7.35 -2.02
CA THR A 402 -9.30 -6.69 -1.92
C THR A 402 -9.95 -7.04 -0.57
N ARG A 403 -10.80 -6.14 -0.06
CA ARG A 403 -11.47 -6.30 1.25
C ARG A 403 -12.26 -7.62 1.37
N ASP A 404 -12.79 -8.12 0.27
CA ASP A 404 -13.50 -9.41 0.18
C ASP A 404 -12.59 -10.62 -0.05
N GLY A 405 -11.29 -10.42 -0.22
CA GLY A 405 -10.30 -11.48 -0.49
C GLY A 405 -10.29 -12.00 -1.92
N SER A 406 -11.11 -11.45 -2.83
CA SER A 406 -11.31 -11.99 -4.19
C SER A 406 -10.14 -11.77 -5.14
N THR A 407 -9.33 -10.74 -4.89
CA THR A 407 -8.15 -10.41 -5.72
C THR A 407 -6.95 -10.14 -4.87
N LYS A 408 -5.86 -10.85 -5.13
CA LYS A 408 -4.60 -10.73 -4.42
C LYS A 408 -3.47 -10.43 -5.40
N THR A 409 -2.63 -9.46 -5.07
CA THR A 409 -1.51 -9.04 -5.93
C THR A 409 -0.24 -8.98 -5.11
N ARG A 410 0.80 -9.68 -5.56
CA ARG A 410 2.14 -9.52 -5.01
C ARG A 410 2.76 -8.23 -5.50
N LEU A 411 3.27 -7.40 -4.58
CA LEU A 411 3.96 -6.18 -4.95
C LEU A 411 5.44 -6.45 -5.25
N THR A 412 5.93 -5.78 -6.29
CA THR A 412 7.35 -5.80 -6.63
C THR A 412 8.07 -4.75 -5.79
N THR A 413 9.00 -5.21 -4.94
CA THR A 413 9.80 -4.34 -4.08
C THR A 413 11.29 -4.66 -4.23
N SER A 414 12.16 -3.69 -3.90
CA SER A 414 13.60 -3.92 -3.83
C SER A 414 13.91 -4.95 -2.76
N GLY A 415 14.42 -6.09 -3.11
CA GLY A 415 14.66 -7.31 -2.32
C GLY A 415 15.03 -7.14 -0.84
N GLY A 416 15.00 -8.22 -0.09
CA GLY A 416 15.20 -8.28 1.37
C GLY A 416 14.07 -9.04 2.04
N ASP A 417 14.07 -9.07 3.38
CA ASP A 417 12.97 -9.59 4.19
C ASP A 417 12.07 -8.40 4.58
N ILE A 418 10.90 -8.29 3.95
CA ILE A 418 10.02 -7.12 4.07
C ILE A 418 8.96 -7.37 5.13
N ARG A 419 8.77 -6.39 6.02
CA ARG A 419 7.90 -6.49 7.19
C ARG A 419 7.11 -5.21 7.42
N ALA A 420 6.05 -5.32 8.23
CA ALA A 420 5.28 -4.22 8.78
C ALA A 420 4.88 -3.16 7.74
N PRO A 421 4.18 -3.52 6.65
CA PRO A 421 3.67 -2.51 5.73
C PRO A 421 2.57 -1.67 6.36
N VAL A 422 2.49 -0.41 5.92
CA VAL A 422 1.39 0.49 6.26
C VAL A 422 1.01 1.31 5.04
N TRP A 423 -0.29 1.38 4.75
CA TRP A 423 -0.83 2.19 3.67
C TRP A 423 -0.97 3.64 4.12
N GLY A 424 -0.47 4.57 3.31
CA GLY A 424 -0.58 6.00 3.56
C GLY A 424 -1.95 6.57 3.21
N PRO A 425 -2.28 7.76 3.72
CA PRO A 425 -3.50 8.46 3.38
C PRO A 425 -3.46 8.99 1.94
N TYR A 426 -4.57 9.59 1.50
CA TYR A 426 -4.59 10.34 0.25
C TYR A 426 -3.56 11.47 0.28
N PRO A 427 -2.84 11.73 -0.83
CA PRO A 427 -1.98 12.92 -0.95
C PRO A 427 -2.82 14.19 -0.85
N ARG A 428 -2.29 15.20 -0.16
CA ARG A 428 -2.89 16.52 -0.06
C ARG A 428 -2.57 17.39 -1.28
#